data_6dc1b105ff8653506096da65c2b69549
#
_entry.id   6dc1b105ff8653506096da65c2b69549
#
_cell.length_a   1.000
_cell.length_b   1.000
_cell.length_c   1.000
_cell.angle_alpha   90.00
_cell.angle_beta   90.00
_cell.angle_gamma   90.00
#
_symmetry.space_group_name_H-M   'P 1'
#
loop_
_entity.id
_entity.type
_entity.pdbx_description
1 polymer ?
#
loop_
_entity_poly.entity_id
_entity_poly.type
_entity_poly.pdbx_seq_one_letter_code
_entity_poly.pdbx_strand_id
1 'polypeptide(L)'
;MHRLGLALLAAALVSLAGTPALAHFDGSDRYTHTTCPASAANRVDPVNVVFTGWGTWGRAESQVGSHAGWTAASGSTQSFGEHGSCSPLHTQRASGNGSRFHVRLRGQHPDAMLGWTALAAAHHEDIVLFPLPCGHAVDANGPAGSGFDQGRDELESRFTSAGHSSYRVWWGNTQSFKQCDGDYAGSDGWTVFIQLHQVNH
;
A
#
# COMPACT_ATOMS: atom_id res chain seq x y z
N MET A 1 0.84 62.95 -23.35
CA MET A 1 1.45 62.13 -24.41
C MET A 1 2.01 60.86 -23.80
N HIS A 2 1.43 59.74 -24.17
CA HIS A 2 1.96 58.37 -24.14
C HIS A 2 2.67 57.83 -22.89
N ARG A 3 1.89 57.17 -22.03
CA ARG A 3 2.32 56.01 -21.26
C ARG A 3 1.19 55.01 -21.20
N LEU A 4 1.07 54.23 -22.24
CA LEU A 4 0.24 53.01 -22.28
C LEU A 4 1.19 51.89 -22.72
N GLY A 5 1.19 50.79 -21.99
CA GLY A 5 1.75 49.54 -22.51
C GLY A 5 2.86 48.95 -21.67
N LEU A 6 2.52 48.27 -20.58
CA LEU A 6 3.25 47.09 -20.04
C LEU A 6 2.45 46.47 -18.87
N ALA A 7 1.38 45.84 -19.17
CA ALA A 7 0.64 45.06 -18.19
C ALA A 7 -0.14 43.94 -18.89
N LEU A 8 0.55 43.00 -19.51
CA LEU A 8 -0.07 41.79 -20.07
C LEU A 8 1.01 40.76 -20.42
N LEU A 9 1.66 40.18 -19.42
CA LEU A 9 2.47 38.94 -19.59
C LEU A 9 2.85 38.34 -18.21
N ALA A 10 1.86 38.00 -17.40
CA ALA A 10 2.11 37.27 -16.15
C ALA A 10 0.92 36.36 -15.77
N ALA A 11 0.25 35.75 -16.73
CA ALA A 11 -0.89 34.90 -16.45
C ALA A 11 -0.92 33.63 -17.31
N ALA A 12 0.22 32.98 -17.52
CA ALA A 12 0.25 31.75 -18.31
C ALA A 12 1.35 30.76 -17.87
N LEU A 13 1.61 30.61 -16.57
CA LEU A 13 2.60 29.66 -16.06
C LEU A 13 2.15 28.94 -14.77
N VAL A 14 0.87 28.71 -14.60
CA VAL A 14 0.34 27.92 -13.46
C VAL A 14 -0.66 26.89 -13.97
N SER A 15 -0.26 26.01 -14.86
CA SER A 15 -1.08 24.85 -15.21
C SER A 15 -0.28 23.70 -15.84
N LEU A 16 0.91 23.50 -15.32
CA LEU A 16 1.69 22.29 -15.57
C LEU A 16 2.14 21.65 -14.23
N ALA A 17 1.35 21.83 -13.18
CA ALA A 17 1.40 20.91 -12.07
C ALA A 17 0.70 19.63 -12.55
N GLY A 18 1.46 18.80 -13.21
CA GLY A 18 1.04 17.55 -13.78
C GLY A 18 0.25 16.75 -12.77
N THR A 19 -0.72 16.05 -13.25
CA THR A 19 -1.24 14.80 -12.68
C THR A 19 -0.20 13.71 -12.93
N PRO A 20 0.81 13.53 -12.11
CA PRO A 20 1.97 12.75 -12.54
C PRO A 20 1.94 11.30 -12.14
N ALA A 21 1.17 10.89 -11.19
CA ALA A 21 1.49 9.64 -10.51
C ALA A 21 0.67 8.42 -10.94
N LEU A 22 -0.42 8.60 -11.64
CA LEU A 22 -1.29 7.48 -12.02
C LEU A 22 -0.92 6.82 -13.36
N ALA A 23 -0.04 7.43 -14.14
CA ALA A 23 0.28 6.97 -15.50
C ALA A 23 1.23 5.76 -15.57
N HIS A 24 1.91 5.41 -14.47
CA HIS A 24 2.88 4.32 -14.43
C HIS A 24 2.39 3.03 -13.76
N PHE A 25 1.15 3.00 -13.26
CA PHE A 25 0.58 1.75 -12.80
C PHE A 25 0.08 0.93 -13.98
N ASP A 26 0.86 -0.05 -14.36
CA ASP A 26 0.26 -1.18 -15.04
C ASP A 26 -0.52 -2.05 -14.02
N GLY A 27 -1.33 -2.96 -14.52
CA GLY A 27 -2.13 -3.82 -13.64
C GLY A 27 -1.29 -4.78 -12.78
N SER A 28 0.05 -4.85 -12.96
CA SER A 28 0.94 -5.72 -12.18
C SER A 28 1.34 -5.11 -10.84
N ASP A 29 1.40 -3.78 -10.75
CA ASP A 29 1.82 -3.07 -9.54
C ASP A 29 0.75 -3.06 -8.44
N ARG A 30 -0.45 -3.50 -8.74
CA ARG A 30 -1.62 -3.43 -7.83
C ARG A 30 -1.74 -4.61 -6.87
N TYR A 31 -0.92 -5.63 -7.05
CA TYR A 31 -1.02 -6.87 -6.28
C TYR A 31 0.36 -7.42 -5.93
N THR A 32 0.44 -8.13 -4.81
CA THR A 32 1.56 -9.04 -4.60
C THR A 32 1.39 -10.30 -5.46
N HIS A 33 2.47 -10.98 -5.73
CA HIS A 33 2.48 -12.18 -6.56
C HIS A 33 3.15 -13.35 -5.85
N THR A 34 2.64 -14.55 -6.03
CA THR A 34 3.22 -15.78 -5.47
C THR A 34 4.35 -16.34 -6.32
N THR A 35 4.38 -15.99 -7.60
CA THR A 35 5.39 -16.47 -8.56
C THR A 35 5.87 -15.34 -9.46
N CYS A 36 7.03 -15.50 -10.04
CA CYS A 36 7.60 -14.63 -11.05
C CYS A 36 7.77 -15.39 -12.38
N PRO A 37 7.51 -14.75 -13.54
CA PRO A 37 7.08 -13.37 -13.68
C PRO A 37 5.67 -13.12 -13.12
N ALA A 38 5.42 -11.89 -12.72
CA ALA A 38 4.10 -11.46 -12.27
C ALA A 38 3.05 -11.63 -13.38
N SER A 39 1.91 -12.22 -13.04
CA SER A 39 0.79 -12.39 -13.95
C SER A 39 -0.54 -12.25 -13.22
N ALA A 40 -1.61 -12.01 -13.97
CA ALA A 40 -2.94 -11.91 -13.39
C ALA A 40 -3.36 -13.19 -12.64
N ALA A 41 -2.90 -14.36 -13.10
CA ALA A 41 -3.22 -15.65 -12.49
C ALA A 41 -2.53 -15.89 -11.14
N ASN A 42 -1.44 -15.15 -10.85
CA ASN A 42 -0.62 -15.34 -9.66
C ASN A 42 -0.79 -14.21 -8.63
N ARG A 43 -1.78 -13.36 -8.80
CA ARG A 43 -2.10 -12.28 -7.87
C ARG A 43 -2.62 -12.86 -6.56
N VAL A 44 -2.26 -12.24 -5.45
CA VAL A 44 -2.69 -12.69 -4.12
C VAL A 44 -3.23 -11.51 -3.31
N ASP A 45 -2.34 -10.73 -2.67
CA ASP A 45 -2.81 -9.63 -1.85
C ASP A 45 -2.90 -8.34 -2.66
N PRO A 46 -3.96 -7.55 -2.51
CA PRO A 46 -4.03 -6.23 -3.10
C PRO A 46 -2.99 -5.31 -2.47
N VAL A 47 -2.35 -4.48 -3.28
CA VAL A 47 -1.62 -3.32 -2.78
C VAL A 47 -2.67 -2.29 -2.39
N ASN A 48 -2.88 -2.10 -1.11
CA ASN A 48 -3.93 -1.25 -0.55
C ASN A 48 -3.40 -0.08 0.27
N VAL A 49 -2.07 0.03 0.42
CA VAL A 49 -1.39 1.17 1.06
C VAL A 49 -0.19 1.60 0.23
N VAL A 50 -0.08 2.90 0.00
CA VAL A 50 1.08 3.53 -0.63
C VAL A 50 1.63 4.61 0.29
N PHE A 51 2.88 4.49 0.67
CA PHE A 51 3.58 5.55 1.39
C PHE A 51 4.21 6.51 0.41
N THR A 52 3.98 7.80 0.61
CA THR A 52 4.50 8.90 -0.22
C THR A 52 5.28 9.89 0.62
N GLY A 53 5.99 10.82 -0.04
CA GLY A 53 6.73 11.89 0.62
C GLY A 53 8.21 11.59 0.78
N TRP A 54 8.85 12.27 1.73
CA TRP A 54 10.30 12.19 1.92
C TRP A 54 10.75 10.91 2.63
N GLY A 55 11.75 10.28 2.07
CA GLY A 55 12.46 9.20 2.73
C GLY A 55 12.63 7.95 1.87
N THR A 56 13.23 6.94 2.47
CA THR A 56 13.40 5.62 1.90
C THR A 56 12.28 4.69 2.40
N TRP A 57 12.14 3.54 1.77
CA TRP A 57 11.23 2.49 2.26
C TRP A 57 11.50 2.11 3.73
N GLY A 58 12.76 2.13 4.16
CA GLY A 58 13.13 1.88 5.55
C GLY A 58 12.52 2.89 6.54
N ARG A 59 12.24 4.11 6.07
CA ARG A 59 11.47 5.08 6.87
C ARG A 59 10.02 4.64 7.03
N ALA A 60 9.36 4.23 5.95
CA ALA A 60 7.99 3.72 6.01
C ALA A 60 7.93 2.52 6.97
N GLU A 61 8.86 1.58 6.86
CA GLU A 61 8.99 0.44 7.76
C GLU A 61 9.17 0.85 9.22
N SER A 62 10.12 1.75 9.48
CA SER A 62 10.39 2.28 10.83
C SER A 62 9.15 2.94 11.43
N GLN A 63 8.41 3.71 10.63
CA GLN A 63 7.20 4.39 11.08
C GLN A 63 6.02 3.42 11.29
N VAL A 64 5.91 2.34 10.54
CA VAL A 64 4.97 1.25 10.88
C VAL A 64 5.32 0.69 12.25
N GLY A 65 6.60 0.49 12.56
CA GLY A 65 7.04 0.09 13.89
C GLY A 65 6.69 1.10 14.99
N SER A 66 6.95 2.39 14.77
CA SER A 66 6.78 3.42 15.79
C SER A 66 5.32 3.87 15.97
N HIS A 67 4.56 4.04 14.88
CA HIS A 67 3.19 4.58 14.94
C HIS A 67 2.15 3.50 15.13
N ALA A 68 2.27 2.37 14.45
CA ALA A 68 1.36 1.25 14.63
C ALA A 68 1.77 0.29 15.76
N GLY A 69 3.02 0.36 16.22
CA GLY A 69 3.55 -0.56 17.22
C GLY A 69 3.79 -1.97 16.70
N TRP A 70 3.86 -2.16 15.37
CA TRP A 70 3.99 -3.47 14.77
C TRP A 70 5.45 -3.92 14.71
N THR A 71 5.69 -5.15 15.09
CA THR A 71 7.03 -5.75 15.15
C THR A 71 7.36 -6.51 13.86
N ALA A 72 8.64 -6.80 13.65
CA ALA A 72 9.08 -7.62 12.53
C ALA A 72 8.38 -8.99 12.54
N ALA A 73 7.88 -9.40 11.38
CA ALA A 73 7.24 -10.70 11.17
C ALA A 73 8.00 -11.51 10.13
N SER A 74 7.90 -12.83 10.21
CA SER A 74 8.43 -13.77 9.24
C SER A 74 7.30 -14.45 8.47
N GLY A 75 7.58 -14.94 7.30
CA GLY A 75 6.64 -15.68 6.45
C GLY A 75 6.74 -15.25 4.99
N SER A 76 5.88 -15.74 4.15
CA SER A 76 5.63 -15.40 2.75
C SER A 76 6.85 -15.20 1.83
N THR A 77 6.87 -15.97 0.75
CA THR A 77 7.78 -15.81 -0.39
C THR A 77 7.19 -14.92 -1.50
N GLN A 78 6.19 -14.10 -1.16
CA GLN A 78 5.52 -13.24 -2.13
C GLN A 78 6.47 -12.14 -2.61
N SER A 79 6.24 -11.72 -3.84
CA SER A 79 6.91 -10.60 -4.49
C SER A 79 5.89 -9.58 -4.94
N PHE A 80 6.28 -8.33 -5.09
CA PHE A 80 5.45 -7.30 -5.70
C PHE A 80 5.66 -7.34 -7.22
N GLY A 81 4.58 -7.19 -7.98
CA GLY A 81 4.65 -6.97 -9.43
C GLY A 81 5.18 -5.57 -9.71
N GLU A 82 5.98 -5.43 -10.74
CA GLU A 82 6.55 -4.16 -11.15
C GLU A 82 6.87 -4.19 -12.64
N HIS A 83 6.14 -3.42 -13.42
CA HIS A 83 6.32 -3.33 -14.89
C HIS A 83 6.55 -4.69 -15.57
N GLY A 84 5.75 -5.69 -15.22
CA GLY A 84 5.85 -7.04 -15.76
C GLY A 84 6.99 -7.89 -15.19
N SER A 85 7.74 -7.38 -14.22
CA SER A 85 8.74 -8.10 -13.45
C SER A 85 8.29 -8.33 -12.00
N CYS A 86 9.06 -9.09 -11.25
CA CYS A 86 8.83 -9.28 -9.82
C CYS A 86 9.96 -8.69 -9.02
N SER A 87 9.60 -7.97 -7.98
CA SER A 87 10.56 -7.48 -7.01
C SER A 87 10.31 -8.10 -5.65
N PRO A 88 11.37 -8.52 -4.95
CA PRO A 88 11.22 -9.20 -3.68
C PRO A 88 10.57 -8.29 -2.65
N LEU A 89 9.84 -8.91 -1.73
CA LEU A 89 9.40 -8.29 -0.51
C LEU A 89 10.62 -7.82 0.30
N HIS A 90 10.57 -6.60 0.83
CA HIS A 90 11.67 -6.10 1.67
C HIS A 90 11.47 -6.45 3.12
N THR A 91 10.26 -6.30 3.66
CA THR A 91 9.98 -6.57 5.06
C THR A 91 8.52 -6.87 5.32
N GLN A 92 8.27 -7.45 6.47
CA GLN A 92 6.93 -7.70 7.00
C GLN A 92 6.86 -7.26 8.45
N ARG A 93 5.70 -6.72 8.86
CA ARG A 93 5.41 -6.36 10.23
C ARG A 93 4.03 -6.82 10.64
N ALA A 94 3.87 -7.14 11.92
CA ALA A 94 2.60 -7.59 12.48
C ALA A 94 2.38 -7.05 13.89
N SER A 95 1.11 -6.91 14.27
CA SER A 95 0.71 -6.42 15.60
C SER A 95 0.82 -7.46 16.70
N GLY A 96 1.11 -8.72 16.36
CA GLY A 96 1.20 -9.82 17.35
C GLY A 96 1.38 -11.16 16.67
N ASN A 97 1.16 -12.24 17.42
CA ASN A 97 1.33 -13.62 16.97
C ASN A 97 0.01 -14.41 16.82
N GLY A 98 -1.11 -13.83 17.27
CA GLY A 98 -2.45 -14.41 17.15
C GLY A 98 -3.22 -13.85 15.98
N SER A 99 -4.53 -13.64 16.18
CA SER A 99 -5.30 -12.73 15.33
C SER A 99 -4.61 -11.38 15.30
N ARG A 100 -4.26 -10.89 14.13
CA ARG A 100 -3.33 -9.76 14.02
C ARG A 100 -3.49 -8.96 12.75
N PHE A 101 -3.13 -7.70 12.82
CA PHE A 101 -2.82 -6.92 11.64
C PHE A 101 -1.43 -7.30 11.13
N HIS A 102 -1.33 -7.41 9.82
CA HIS A 102 -0.09 -7.76 9.13
C HIS A 102 0.10 -6.85 7.91
N VAL A 103 1.33 -6.47 7.63
CA VAL A 103 1.67 -5.70 6.43
C VAL A 103 2.92 -6.25 5.78
N ARG A 104 2.87 -6.37 4.46
CA ARG A 104 4.00 -6.64 3.60
C ARG A 104 4.41 -5.35 2.92
N LEU A 105 5.68 -4.99 3.06
CA LEU A 105 6.22 -3.75 2.49
C LEU A 105 7.28 -4.07 1.45
N ARG A 106 7.20 -3.33 0.36
CA ARG A 106 8.25 -3.22 -0.62
C ARG A 106 8.74 -1.78 -0.70
N GLY A 107 10.05 -1.63 -0.73
CA GLY A 107 10.69 -0.35 -0.88
C GLY A 107 10.67 0.14 -2.31
N GLN A 108 10.96 1.36 -2.38
CA GLN A 108 11.16 2.28 -3.47
C GLN A 108 10.88 1.75 -4.88
N HIS A 109 9.80 2.24 -5.45
CA HIS A 109 9.57 2.16 -6.89
C HIS A 109 10.79 2.77 -7.61
N PRO A 110 11.31 2.20 -8.70
CA PRO A 110 12.44 2.76 -9.45
C PRO A 110 12.20 4.18 -9.92
N ASP A 111 10.95 4.55 -10.14
CA ASP A 111 10.54 5.93 -10.42
C ASP A 111 10.40 6.76 -9.13
N ALA A 112 11.43 6.75 -8.29
CA ALA A 112 11.51 7.60 -7.09
C ALA A 112 11.22 9.09 -7.36
N MET A 113 11.24 9.50 -8.61
CA MET A 113 10.81 10.83 -9.08
C MET A 113 9.34 11.15 -8.79
N LEU A 114 8.52 10.15 -8.48
CA LEU A 114 7.08 10.33 -8.20
C LEU A 114 6.76 10.49 -6.71
N GLY A 115 7.77 10.55 -5.85
CA GLY A 115 7.58 10.78 -4.42
C GLY A 115 6.99 9.57 -3.67
N TRP A 116 7.00 8.37 -4.26
CA TRP A 116 6.57 7.16 -3.58
C TRP A 116 7.72 6.54 -2.81
N THR A 117 7.45 6.27 -1.55
CA THR A 117 8.44 5.74 -0.62
C THR A 117 8.35 4.22 -0.51
N ALA A 118 7.15 3.67 -0.44
CA ALA A 118 6.92 2.24 -0.35
C ALA A 118 5.51 1.84 -0.80
N LEU A 119 5.39 0.63 -1.33
CA LEU A 119 4.12 -0.07 -1.56
C LEU A 119 3.88 -1.05 -0.42
N ALA A 120 2.62 -1.23 -0.04
CA ALA A 120 2.28 -2.18 1.00
C ALA A 120 0.95 -2.90 0.72
N ALA A 121 0.91 -4.15 1.15
CA ALA A 121 -0.30 -4.94 1.26
C ALA A 121 -0.55 -5.19 2.75
N ALA A 122 -1.58 -4.55 3.28
CA ALA A 122 -1.97 -4.65 4.68
C ALA A 122 -3.26 -5.45 4.81
N HIS A 123 -3.35 -6.28 5.86
CA HIS A 123 -4.55 -7.05 6.15
C HIS A 123 -4.65 -7.39 7.63
N HIS A 124 -5.84 -7.76 8.06
CA HIS A 124 -6.08 -8.49 9.30
C HIS A 124 -6.16 -9.97 8.97
N GLU A 125 -5.54 -10.81 9.80
CA GLU A 125 -5.50 -12.25 9.63
C GLU A 125 -5.70 -12.98 10.95
N ASP A 126 -6.40 -14.12 10.90
CA ASP A 126 -6.58 -15.05 12.00
C ASP A 126 -5.67 -16.28 11.88
N ILE A 127 -5.37 -16.90 13.02
CA ILE A 127 -4.72 -18.20 13.03
C ILE A 127 -5.75 -19.28 12.68
N VAL A 128 -5.50 -20.00 11.60
CA VAL A 128 -6.31 -21.15 11.19
C VAL A 128 -5.59 -22.43 11.58
N LEU A 129 -6.11 -23.10 12.60
CA LEU A 129 -5.54 -24.33 13.13
C LEU A 129 -6.04 -25.57 12.39
N PHE A 130 -7.20 -25.51 11.72
CA PHE A 130 -7.81 -26.61 10.98
C PHE A 130 -8.64 -26.12 9.79
N PRO A 131 -8.68 -26.85 8.64
CA PRO A 131 -7.88 -28.03 8.30
C PRO A 131 -6.45 -27.66 7.96
N LEU A 132 -5.52 -28.48 8.41
CA LEU A 132 -4.07 -28.27 8.34
C LEU A 132 -3.51 -28.07 6.93
N PRO A 133 -2.38 -27.35 6.81
CA PRO A 133 -1.79 -26.31 7.68
C PRO A 133 -1.90 -24.92 7.03
N CYS A 134 -2.97 -24.21 7.30
CA CYS A 134 -3.17 -22.86 6.75
C CYS A 134 -2.21 -21.81 7.34
N GLY A 135 -1.83 -21.98 8.59
CA GLY A 135 -1.07 -20.96 9.32
C GLY A 135 -1.95 -19.76 9.66
N HIS A 136 -1.92 -18.73 8.82
CA HIS A 136 -2.75 -17.53 8.93
C HIS A 136 -3.61 -17.37 7.68
N ALA A 137 -4.87 -17.02 7.86
CA ALA A 137 -5.79 -16.67 6.79
C ALA A 137 -6.27 -15.22 6.99
N VAL A 138 -6.41 -14.50 5.89
CA VAL A 138 -6.98 -13.14 5.91
C VAL A 138 -8.45 -13.25 6.27
N ASP A 139 -8.96 -12.37 7.13
CA ASP A 139 -10.36 -12.36 7.50
C ASP A 139 -11.26 -12.30 6.26
N ALA A 140 -12.27 -13.18 6.26
CA ALA A 140 -13.29 -13.18 5.23
C ALA A 140 -14.09 -11.86 5.23
N ASN A 141 -14.82 -11.61 4.15
CA ASN A 141 -15.68 -10.44 4.04
C ASN A 141 -16.75 -10.46 5.14
N GLY A 142 -16.71 -9.45 6.00
CA GLY A 142 -17.66 -9.26 7.09
C GLY A 142 -18.30 -7.87 7.06
N PRO A 143 -19.16 -7.53 8.06
CA PRO A 143 -19.79 -6.22 8.14
C PRO A 143 -18.82 -5.03 8.23
N ALA A 144 -17.60 -5.28 8.69
CA ALA A 144 -16.53 -4.28 8.80
C ALA A 144 -15.60 -4.25 7.56
N GLY A 145 -15.98 -4.92 6.48
CA GLY A 145 -15.13 -5.13 5.31
C GLY A 145 -14.31 -6.41 5.42
N SER A 146 -13.49 -6.66 4.40
CA SER A 146 -12.55 -7.78 4.42
C SER A 146 -11.35 -7.48 5.32
N GLY A 147 -10.58 -8.52 5.65
CA GLY A 147 -9.32 -8.34 6.37
C GLY A 147 -8.34 -7.38 5.66
N PHE A 148 -8.39 -7.28 4.33
CA PHE A 148 -7.60 -6.31 3.58
C PHE A 148 -8.04 -4.87 3.85
N ASP A 149 -9.33 -4.61 3.89
CA ASP A 149 -9.87 -3.29 4.16
C ASP A 149 -9.59 -2.89 5.61
N GLN A 150 -9.75 -3.82 6.55
CA GLN A 150 -9.44 -3.62 7.97
C GLN A 150 -7.95 -3.28 8.18
N GLY A 151 -7.03 -4.02 7.53
CA GLY A 151 -5.59 -3.76 7.64
C GLY A 151 -5.18 -2.40 7.08
N ARG A 152 -5.75 -2.02 5.93
CA ARG A 152 -5.58 -0.69 5.34
C ARG A 152 -6.07 0.40 6.29
N ASP A 153 -7.29 0.27 6.79
CA ASP A 153 -7.96 1.27 7.61
C ASP A 153 -7.26 1.45 8.97
N GLU A 154 -6.75 0.36 9.55
CA GLU A 154 -5.95 0.41 10.78
C GLU A 154 -4.64 1.19 10.55
N LEU A 155 -3.90 0.89 9.49
CA LEU A 155 -2.68 1.66 9.17
C LEU A 155 -2.99 3.13 8.93
N GLU A 156 -4.00 3.45 8.14
CA GLU A 156 -4.41 4.84 7.92
C GLU A 156 -4.71 5.55 9.24
N SER A 157 -5.50 4.92 10.10
CA SER A 157 -5.85 5.46 11.42
C SER A 157 -4.62 5.74 12.29
N ARG A 158 -3.67 4.80 12.34
CA ARG A 158 -2.43 4.97 13.13
C ARG A 158 -1.57 6.12 12.62
N PHE A 159 -1.41 6.22 11.31
CA PHE A 159 -0.59 7.26 10.71
C PHE A 159 -1.23 8.63 10.79
N THR A 160 -2.54 8.75 10.58
CA THR A 160 -3.25 10.03 10.74
C THR A 160 -3.26 10.49 12.20
N SER A 161 -3.39 9.58 13.15
CA SER A 161 -3.25 9.89 14.57
C SER A 161 -1.84 10.36 14.96
N ALA A 162 -0.83 9.94 14.21
CA ALA A 162 0.56 10.41 14.36
C ALA A 162 0.85 11.72 13.61
N GLY A 163 -0.15 12.34 12.98
CA GLY A 163 -0.03 13.64 12.31
C GLY A 163 0.34 13.56 10.83
N HIS A 164 0.32 12.37 10.22
CA HIS A 164 0.47 12.23 8.78
C HIS A 164 -0.87 12.49 8.07
N SER A 165 -0.81 12.98 6.84
CA SER A 165 -2.01 13.11 5.99
C SER A 165 -2.22 11.86 5.15
N SER A 166 -3.49 11.59 4.81
CA SER A 166 -3.85 10.52 3.91
C SER A 166 -4.95 10.95 2.94
N TYR A 167 -5.05 10.21 1.84
CA TYR A 167 -6.19 10.26 0.93
C TYR A 167 -6.38 8.89 0.28
N ARG A 168 -7.58 8.59 -0.20
CA ARG A 168 -7.90 7.31 -0.82
C ARG A 168 -8.13 7.49 -2.31
N VAL A 169 -7.68 6.50 -3.08
CA VAL A 169 -7.91 6.39 -4.53
C VAL A 169 -8.50 5.02 -4.81
N TRP A 170 -9.54 4.97 -5.60
CA TRP A 170 -10.07 3.70 -6.06
C TRP A 170 -9.18 3.15 -7.19
N TRP A 171 -8.48 2.08 -6.89
CA TRP A 171 -7.61 1.40 -7.87
C TRP A 171 -8.27 0.20 -8.54
N GLY A 172 -9.42 -0.22 -8.05
CA GLY A 172 -10.10 -1.39 -8.55
C GLY A 172 -9.42 -2.70 -8.19
N ASN A 173 -8.66 -2.74 -7.08
CA ASN A 173 -8.02 -3.95 -6.55
C ASN A 173 -9.05 -4.84 -5.85
N THR A 174 -10.11 -5.23 -6.56
CA THR A 174 -11.26 -5.98 -6.02
C THR A 174 -11.10 -7.49 -6.17
N GLN A 175 -9.91 -7.99 -6.49
CA GLN A 175 -9.71 -9.41 -6.66
C GLN A 175 -10.02 -10.15 -5.36
N SER A 176 -10.88 -11.16 -5.48
CA SER A 176 -11.19 -12.09 -4.41
C SER A 176 -10.55 -13.44 -4.71
N PHE A 177 -10.05 -14.12 -3.70
CA PHE A 177 -9.50 -15.46 -3.84
C PHE A 177 -9.96 -16.35 -2.69
N LYS A 178 -10.06 -17.65 -3.00
CA LYS A 178 -10.40 -18.65 -2.01
C LYS A 178 -9.17 -19.00 -1.18
N GLN A 179 -9.32 -18.92 0.11
CA GLN A 179 -8.28 -19.26 1.07
C GLN A 179 -8.26 -20.76 1.40
N CYS A 180 -7.27 -21.17 2.15
CA CYS A 180 -7.08 -22.56 2.54
C CYS A 180 -8.13 -23.07 3.54
N ASP A 181 -8.77 -22.20 4.30
CA ASP A 181 -9.91 -22.52 5.19
C ASP A 181 -11.24 -22.67 4.45
N GLY A 182 -11.24 -22.31 3.16
CA GLY A 182 -12.42 -22.39 2.30
C GLY A 182 -13.15 -21.07 2.13
N ASP A 183 -12.85 -20.08 2.93
CA ASP A 183 -13.43 -18.75 2.86
C ASP A 183 -12.81 -17.89 1.76
N TYR A 184 -13.48 -16.80 1.42
CA TYR A 184 -13.03 -15.87 0.38
C TYR A 184 -12.57 -14.56 1.01
N ALA A 185 -11.35 -14.15 0.70
CA ALA A 185 -10.84 -12.82 0.98
C ALA A 185 -10.85 -11.96 -0.28
N GLY A 186 -11.27 -10.74 -0.13
CA GLY A 186 -11.29 -9.75 -1.21
C GLY A 186 -11.11 -8.35 -0.64
N SER A 187 -11.01 -7.34 -1.48
CA SER A 187 -10.89 -5.93 -1.10
C SER A 187 -11.97 -5.11 -1.79
N ASP A 188 -12.33 -3.98 -1.20
CA ASP A 188 -13.25 -3.00 -1.75
C ASP A 188 -12.67 -2.21 -2.94
N GLY A 189 -11.40 -2.40 -3.24
CA GLY A 189 -10.70 -1.77 -4.36
C GLY A 189 -10.07 -0.42 -4.06
N TRP A 190 -10.23 0.11 -2.85
CA TRP A 190 -9.61 1.36 -2.45
C TRP A 190 -8.18 1.16 -1.95
N THR A 191 -7.31 2.09 -2.33
CA THR A 191 -5.93 2.18 -1.85
C THR A 191 -5.75 3.50 -1.12
N VAL A 192 -5.16 3.46 0.07
CA VAL A 192 -4.82 4.66 0.83
C VAL A 192 -3.40 5.11 0.50
N PHE A 193 -3.24 6.39 0.27
CA PHE A 193 -1.96 7.07 0.13
C PHE A 193 -1.67 7.80 1.44
N ILE A 194 -0.59 7.42 2.11
CA ILE A 194 -0.15 8.01 3.38
C ILE A 194 1.08 8.87 3.09
N GLN A 195 0.93 10.17 3.27
CA GLN A 195 2.03 11.11 3.07
C GLN A 195 2.88 11.21 4.34
N LEU A 196 4.11 10.72 4.24
CA LEU A 196 5.07 10.79 5.33
C LEU A 196 5.62 12.22 5.46
N HIS A 197 5.24 12.92 6.52
CA HIS A 197 5.79 14.22 6.84
C HIS A 197 7.17 14.10 7.50
N GLN A 198 8.04 15.10 7.30
CA GLN A 198 9.20 15.25 8.17
C GLN A 198 8.67 15.56 9.58
N VAL A 199 8.83 14.65 10.49
CA VAL A 199 8.64 14.94 11.91
C VAL A 199 9.90 15.69 12.32
N ASN A 200 9.77 17.02 12.53
CA ASN A 200 10.83 17.79 13.16
C ASN A 200 10.88 17.33 14.64
N HIS A 201 11.88 16.56 14.98
CA HIS A 201 12.23 16.25 16.36
C HIS A 201 13.09 17.34 16.96
#